data_6284eca109fddd097fd1866bd1cf8122
#
_entry.id   6284eca109fddd097fd1866bd1cf8122
#
_cell.length_a   1.000
_cell.length_b   1.000
_cell.length_c   1.000
_cell.angle_alpha   90.00
_cell.angle_beta   90.00
_cell.angle_gamma   90.00
#
_symmetry.space_group_name_H-M   'P 1'
#
loop_
_entity.id
_entity.type
_entity.pdbx_description
1 polymer ?
#
loop_
_entity_poly.entity_id
_entity_poly.type
_entity_poly.pdbx_seq_one_letter_code
_entity_poly.pdbx_strand_id
1 'polypeptide(L)'
;AAQLAYKQAKQNYVAAKQGFDIAKTGTTSGLGNYANTMIRSTVNGMVLDVPVKVGNQVIESNNFNEGTTIASVADIGKMIFVGKVDESEVGKIKLNMPIEITVGAIENKKFEAVLTDIAPKGKTENGAIQFEIKATLTNRDNTFIRAGLSANASIILEKAERVKALKESLIQFDKKTQKPYVEILIGDQKFQRKEVVLGVSDGIYVYVKSGIEANAK
;
A
#
# COMPACT_ATOMS: atom_id res chain seq x y z
N ALA A 1 -48.83 -44.49 -23.00
CA ALA A 1 -48.66 -44.81 -21.57
C ALA A 1 -47.28 -45.40 -21.28
N ALA A 2 -46.81 -46.48 -21.91
CA ALA A 2 -45.54 -47.15 -21.61
C ALA A 2 -44.26 -46.26 -21.83
N GLN A 3 -44.23 -45.48 -22.92
CA GLN A 3 -43.13 -44.56 -23.20
C GLN A 3 -42.99 -43.43 -22.14
N LEU A 4 -44.10 -42.93 -21.61
CA LEU A 4 -44.12 -41.93 -20.56
C LEU A 4 -43.59 -42.51 -19.25
N ALA A 5 -44.04 -43.70 -18.87
CA ALA A 5 -43.60 -44.42 -17.70
C ALA A 5 -42.07 -44.72 -17.75
N TYR A 6 -41.58 -45.16 -18.91
CA TYR A 6 -40.14 -45.37 -19.12
C TYR A 6 -39.30 -44.07 -18.96
N LYS A 7 -39.81 -42.98 -19.55
CA LYS A 7 -39.13 -41.67 -19.46
C LYS A 7 -39.07 -41.17 -18.02
N GLN A 8 -40.13 -41.37 -17.25
CA GLN A 8 -40.21 -40.99 -15.85
C GLN A 8 -39.31 -41.85 -14.96
N ALA A 9 -39.30 -43.16 -15.17
CA ALA A 9 -38.41 -44.08 -14.48
C ALA A 9 -36.92 -43.76 -14.75
N LYS A 10 -36.58 -43.43 -16.00
CA LYS A 10 -35.23 -43.00 -16.37
C LYS A 10 -34.82 -41.69 -15.70
N GLN A 11 -35.71 -40.70 -15.59
CA GLN A 11 -35.44 -39.45 -14.88
C GLN A 11 -35.23 -39.70 -13.39
N ASN A 12 -36.06 -40.53 -12.76
CA ASN A 12 -35.91 -40.88 -11.35
C ASN A 12 -34.59 -41.61 -11.08
N TYR A 13 -34.18 -42.53 -11.96
CA TYR A 13 -32.90 -43.20 -11.87
C TYR A 13 -31.71 -42.24 -11.96
N VAL A 14 -31.75 -41.30 -12.92
CA VAL A 14 -30.71 -40.28 -13.08
C VAL A 14 -30.62 -39.39 -11.85
N ALA A 15 -31.73 -38.92 -11.30
CA ALA A 15 -31.78 -38.11 -10.09
C ALA A 15 -31.24 -38.86 -8.86
N ALA A 16 -31.63 -40.14 -8.69
CA ALA A 16 -31.11 -40.96 -7.60
C ALA A 16 -29.60 -41.21 -7.71
N LYS A 17 -29.10 -41.46 -8.92
CA LYS A 17 -27.66 -41.63 -9.19
C LYS A 17 -26.89 -40.33 -8.91
N GLN A 18 -27.40 -39.19 -9.33
CA GLN A 18 -26.80 -37.90 -9.05
C GLN A 18 -26.74 -37.62 -7.54
N GLY A 19 -27.83 -37.91 -6.81
CA GLY A 19 -27.87 -37.81 -5.35
C GLY A 19 -26.82 -38.70 -4.67
N PHE A 20 -26.67 -39.96 -5.15
CA PHE A 20 -25.64 -40.87 -4.66
C PHE A 20 -24.22 -40.36 -4.96
N ASP A 21 -23.95 -39.88 -6.15
CA ASP A 21 -22.66 -39.35 -6.56
C ASP A 21 -22.28 -38.12 -5.71
N ILE A 22 -23.24 -37.20 -5.46
CA ILE A 22 -23.04 -36.05 -4.56
C ILE A 22 -22.72 -36.51 -3.13
N ALA A 23 -23.47 -37.48 -2.61
CA ALA A 23 -23.21 -37.99 -1.26
C ALA A 23 -21.85 -38.69 -1.12
N LYS A 24 -21.39 -39.35 -2.18
CA LYS A 24 -20.13 -40.14 -2.18
C LYS A 24 -18.91 -39.27 -2.49
N THR A 25 -18.97 -38.39 -3.45
CA THR A 25 -17.82 -37.64 -4.02
C THR A 25 -17.92 -36.13 -3.83
N GLY A 26 -19.06 -35.62 -3.35
CA GLY A 26 -19.35 -34.19 -3.24
C GLY A 26 -19.67 -33.50 -4.56
N THR A 27 -19.67 -34.23 -5.67
CA THR A 27 -19.93 -33.66 -7.00
C THR A 27 -20.71 -34.63 -7.88
N THR A 28 -21.44 -34.11 -8.87
CA THR A 28 -22.03 -34.91 -9.94
C THR A 28 -21.88 -34.24 -11.31
N SER A 29 -21.78 -35.03 -12.35
CA SER A 29 -21.77 -34.51 -13.73
C SER A 29 -23.17 -34.14 -14.17
N GLY A 30 -23.37 -32.93 -14.74
CA GLY A 30 -24.61 -32.51 -15.37
C GLY A 30 -25.45 -31.46 -14.67
N LEU A 31 -25.17 -31.11 -13.40
CA LEU A 31 -25.87 -30.05 -12.67
C LEU A 31 -25.02 -28.75 -12.55
N GLY A 32 -23.86 -28.69 -13.22
CA GLY A 32 -22.98 -27.53 -13.18
C GLY A 32 -22.48 -27.20 -11.76
N ASN A 33 -22.36 -25.95 -11.43
CA ASN A 33 -21.86 -25.49 -10.13
C ASN A 33 -22.87 -25.64 -8.98
N TYR A 34 -24.14 -25.93 -9.27
CA TYR A 34 -25.23 -25.98 -8.27
C TYR A 34 -25.20 -27.20 -7.35
N ALA A 35 -24.45 -28.24 -7.71
CA ALA A 35 -24.39 -29.47 -6.93
C ALA A 35 -22.95 -29.85 -6.57
N ASN A 36 -22.10 -28.86 -6.34
CA ASN A 36 -20.70 -29.06 -6.01
C ASN A 36 -20.45 -28.63 -4.55
N THR A 37 -20.16 -29.60 -3.68
CA THR A 37 -19.76 -29.34 -2.30
C THR A 37 -18.27 -28.99 -2.16
N MET A 38 -17.52 -29.03 -3.27
CA MET A 38 -16.10 -28.65 -3.30
C MET A 38 -15.98 -27.15 -3.60
N ILE A 39 -15.62 -26.37 -2.59
CA ILE A 39 -15.37 -24.94 -2.73
C ILE A 39 -13.94 -24.74 -3.23
N ARG A 40 -13.81 -24.07 -4.37
CA ARG A 40 -12.53 -23.79 -5.02
C ARG A 40 -12.23 -22.30 -4.99
N SER A 41 -10.97 -21.93 -4.85
CA SER A 41 -10.54 -20.53 -5.00
C SER A 41 -10.79 -20.05 -6.42
N THR A 42 -11.31 -18.83 -6.54
CA THR A 42 -11.52 -18.13 -7.82
C THR A 42 -10.28 -17.36 -8.28
N VAL A 43 -9.30 -17.20 -7.39
CA VAL A 43 -8.05 -16.46 -7.64
C VAL A 43 -6.84 -17.32 -7.27
N ASN A 44 -5.73 -17.09 -7.96
CA ASN A 44 -4.45 -17.68 -7.61
C ASN A 44 -3.79 -16.81 -6.53
N GLY A 45 -3.29 -17.43 -5.46
CA GLY A 45 -2.67 -16.68 -4.37
C GLY A 45 -2.35 -17.54 -3.16
N MET A 46 -1.96 -16.88 -2.09
CA MET A 46 -1.74 -17.50 -0.79
C MET A 46 -3.02 -17.45 0.04
N VAL A 47 -3.34 -18.54 0.72
CA VAL A 47 -4.41 -18.55 1.72
C VAL A 47 -3.94 -17.74 2.93
N LEU A 48 -4.65 -16.68 3.25
CA LEU A 48 -4.34 -15.80 4.37
C LEU A 48 -4.97 -16.30 5.67
N ASP A 49 -6.22 -16.76 5.58
CA ASP A 49 -7.01 -17.20 6.72
C ASP A 49 -8.07 -18.23 6.30
N VAL A 50 -8.39 -19.16 7.21
CA VAL A 50 -9.45 -20.15 7.11
C VAL A 50 -10.26 -20.13 8.41
N PRO A 51 -11.23 -19.21 8.55
CA PRO A 51 -11.97 -19.03 9.82
C PRO A 51 -12.89 -20.20 10.18
N VAL A 52 -13.27 -21.03 9.22
CA VAL A 52 -14.17 -22.17 9.44
C VAL A 52 -13.42 -23.41 9.88
N LYS A 53 -14.05 -24.20 10.75
CA LYS A 53 -13.54 -25.49 11.23
C LYS A 53 -14.53 -26.60 10.88
N VAL A 54 -14.05 -27.84 10.84
CA VAL A 54 -14.92 -29.00 10.67
C VAL A 54 -16.00 -29.00 11.76
N GLY A 55 -17.25 -29.15 11.32
CA GLY A 55 -18.43 -29.08 12.20
C GLY A 55 -19.09 -27.69 12.29
N ASN A 56 -18.47 -26.65 11.73
CA ASN A 56 -19.13 -25.34 11.67
C ASN A 56 -20.24 -25.34 10.62
N GLN A 57 -21.36 -24.68 10.95
CA GLN A 57 -22.40 -24.40 9.97
C GLN A 57 -21.93 -23.30 9.03
N VAL A 58 -22.12 -23.49 7.73
CA VAL A 58 -21.85 -22.49 6.69
C VAL A 58 -23.17 -22.08 6.04
N ILE A 59 -23.32 -20.81 5.76
CA ILE A 59 -24.51 -20.21 5.18
C ILE A 59 -24.14 -19.66 3.81
N GLU A 60 -24.94 -19.95 2.80
CA GLU A 60 -24.77 -19.41 1.46
C GLU A 60 -25.07 -17.90 1.44
N SER A 61 -24.30 -17.16 0.65
CA SER A 61 -24.55 -15.74 0.41
C SER A 61 -25.85 -15.54 -0.39
N ASN A 62 -26.67 -14.61 0.02
CA ASN A 62 -27.88 -14.21 -0.67
C ASN A 62 -28.12 -12.70 -0.50
N ASN A 63 -29.20 -12.18 -1.08
CA ASN A 63 -29.52 -10.74 -1.04
C ASN A 63 -29.71 -10.15 0.37
N PHE A 64 -29.89 -10.99 1.39
CA PHE A 64 -30.13 -10.60 2.79
C PHE A 64 -28.96 -10.95 3.70
N ASN A 65 -28.00 -11.77 3.24
CA ASN A 65 -26.90 -12.27 4.03
C ASN A 65 -25.63 -12.42 3.20
N GLU A 66 -24.52 -11.87 3.70
CA GLU A 66 -23.19 -11.95 3.05
C GLU A 66 -22.63 -13.37 2.95
N GLY A 67 -23.21 -14.31 3.71
CA GLY A 67 -22.75 -15.69 3.78
C GLY A 67 -21.53 -15.88 4.69
N THR A 68 -21.09 -17.14 4.77
CA THR A 68 -19.94 -17.52 5.62
C THR A 68 -18.66 -17.49 4.81
N THR A 69 -17.67 -16.71 5.26
CA THR A 69 -16.32 -16.72 4.68
C THR A 69 -15.64 -18.05 4.98
N ILE A 70 -15.30 -18.80 3.95
CA ILE A 70 -14.63 -20.10 4.07
C ILE A 70 -13.11 -19.94 4.17
N ALA A 71 -12.55 -19.12 3.29
CA ALA A 71 -11.12 -18.81 3.28
C ALA A 71 -10.90 -17.44 2.60
N SER A 72 -9.86 -16.76 3.02
CA SER A 72 -9.37 -15.53 2.37
C SER A 72 -8.11 -15.85 1.58
N VAL A 73 -8.10 -15.54 0.29
CA VAL A 73 -6.96 -15.78 -0.61
C VAL A 73 -6.53 -14.46 -1.23
N ALA A 74 -5.25 -14.16 -1.24
CA ALA A 74 -4.72 -12.96 -1.86
C ALA A 74 -3.41 -13.20 -2.61
N ASP A 75 -3.18 -12.39 -3.63
CA ASP A 75 -1.90 -12.34 -4.33
C ASP A 75 -0.88 -11.54 -3.50
N ILE A 76 -0.01 -12.24 -2.81
CA ILE A 76 1.08 -11.63 -2.04
C ILE A 76 2.15 -10.99 -2.94
N GLY A 77 2.06 -11.20 -4.25
CA GLY A 77 2.88 -10.54 -5.26
C GLY A 77 2.62 -9.04 -5.33
N LYS A 78 1.44 -8.57 -4.93
CA LYS A 78 1.01 -7.17 -5.03
C LYS A 78 0.66 -6.62 -3.64
N MET A 79 1.68 -6.17 -2.92
CA MET A 79 1.47 -5.56 -1.62
C MET A 79 1.13 -4.08 -1.75
N ILE A 80 0.15 -3.65 -0.98
CA ILE A 80 -0.30 -2.26 -0.91
C ILE A 80 -0.11 -1.79 0.53
N PHE A 81 0.54 -0.66 0.69
CA PHE A 81 0.58 0.07 1.94
C PHE A 81 -0.69 0.93 2.05
N VAL A 82 -1.37 0.84 3.17
CA VAL A 82 -2.49 1.71 3.51
C VAL A 82 -2.10 2.52 4.72
N GLY A 83 -2.04 3.83 4.57
CA GLY A 83 -1.68 4.76 5.62
C GLY A 83 -2.71 5.86 5.81
N LYS A 84 -2.48 6.69 6.82
CA LYS A 84 -3.33 7.84 7.14
C LYS A 84 -2.46 9.07 7.22
N VAL A 85 -2.92 10.17 6.65
CA VAL A 85 -2.26 11.46 6.63
C VAL A 85 -3.19 12.50 7.23
N ASP A 86 -2.65 13.38 8.05
CA ASP A 86 -3.38 14.47 8.67
C ASP A 86 -3.83 15.51 7.63
N GLU A 87 -4.93 16.21 7.92
CA GLU A 87 -5.48 17.27 7.07
C GLU A 87 -4.45 18.38 6.75
N SER A 88 -3.60 18.71 7.70
CA SER A 88 -2.56 19.75 7.53
C SER A 88 -1.48 19.35 6.51
N GLU A 89 -1.27 18.07 6.30
CA GLU A 89 -0.22 17.53 5.44
C GLU A 89 -0.73 17.04 4.08
N VAL A 90 -2.02 16.67 3.99
CA VAL A 90 -2.59 16.10 2.75
C VAL A 90 -2.46 17.03 1.54
N GLY A 91 -2.50 18.35 1.75
CA GLY A 91 -2.32 19.34 0.68
C GLY A 91 -0.92 19.36 0.06
N LYS A 92 0.09 18.81 0.73
CA LYS A 92 1.49 18.76 0.27
C LYS A 92 1.80 17.54 -0.58
N ILE A 93 0.98 16.48 -0.49
CA ILE A 93 1.19 15.22 -1.19
C ILE A 93 0.47 15.18 -2.54
N LYS A 94 1.07 14.47 -3.49
CA LYS A 94 0.52 14.28 -4.84
C LYS A 94 0.66 12.83 -5.25
N LEU A 95 -0.20 12.38 -6.15
CA LEU A 95 -0.08 11.06 -6.77
C LEU A 95 1.29 10.89 -7.42
N ASN A 96 1.78 9.66 -7.44
CA ASN A 96 3.08 9.25 -7.96
C ASN A 96 4.30 9.78 -7.18
N MET A 97 4.12 10.35 -5.99
CA MET A 97 5.25 10.67 -5.12
C MET A 97 5.93 9.41 -4.60
N PRO A 98 7.28 9.40 -4.52
CA PRO A 98 8.04 8.31 -3.92
C PRO A 98 7.83 8.29 -2.42
N ILE A 99 7.66 7.10 -1.87
CA ILE A 99 7.48 6.84 -0.45
C ILE A 99 8.48 5.78 -0.01
N GLU A 100 9.12 6.01 1.10
CA GLU A 100 9.96 5.06 1.80
C GLU A 100 9.16 4.41 2.94
N ILE A 101 8.99 3.09 2.88
CA ILE A 101 8.21 2.34 3.87
C ILE A 101 9.16 1.53 4.75
N THR A 102 8.99 1.64 6.05
CA THR A 102 9.66 0.81 7.05
C THR A 102 8.65 -0.05 7.76
N VAL A 103 8.89 -1.36 7.79
CA VAL A 103 8.00 -2.34 8.43
C VAL A 103 8.61 -2.71 9.78
N GLY A 104 7.87 -2.51 10.88
CA GLY A 104 8.39 -2.72 12.23
C GLY A 104 8.87 -4.15 12.51
N ALA A 105 8.31 -5.15 11.84
CA ALA A 105 8.71 -6.54 11.97
C ALA A 105 9.95 -6.92 11.14
N ILE A 106 10.48 -6.01 10.30
CA ILE A 106 11.63 -6.26 9.41
C ILE A 106 12.66 -5.17 9.67
N GLU A 107 13.61 -5.47 10.54
CA GLU A 107 14.64 -4.51 10.93
C GLU A 107 15.58 -4.14 9.77
N ASN A 108 16.03 -2.90 9.75
CA ASN A 108 17.04 -2.36 8.84
C ASN A 108 16.72 -2.47 7.34
N LYS A 109 15.45 -2.65 6.96
CA LYS A 109 15.03 -2.63 5.56
C LYS A 109 14.04 -1.49 5.30
N LYS A 110 14.30 -0.78 4.22
CA LYS A 110 13.42 0.22 3.66
C LYS A 110 12.89 -0.30 2.33
N PHE A 111 11.60 -0.15 2.14
CA PHE A 111 10.92 -0.56 0.92
C PHE A 111 10.48 0.68 0.15
N GLU A 112 10.80 0.70 -1.12
CA GLU A 112 10.34 1.76 -1.99
C GLU A 112 8.91 1.51 -2.44
N ALA A 113 8.12 2.56 -2.42
CA ALA A 113 6.73 2.54 -2.86
C ALA A 113 6.38 3.83 -3.60
N VAL A 114 5.30 3.79 -4.34
CA VAL A 114 4.76 4.94 -5.06
C VAL A 114 3.33 5.17 -4.59
N LEU A 115 3.00 6.43 -4.29
CA LEU A 115 1.66 6.84 -3.90
C LEU A 115 0.69 6.69 -5.08
N THR A 116 -0.26 5.78 -4.95
CA THR A 116 -1.21 5.44 -6.02
C THR A 116 -2.59 6.03 -5.81
N ASP A 117 -2.97 6.29 -4.56
CA ASP A 117 -4.29 6.79 -4.24
C ASP A 117 -4.28 7.68 -2.99
N ILE A 118 -5.10 8.73 -3.01
CA ILE A 118 -5.37 9.62 -1.89
C ILE A 118 -6.87 9.71 -1.77
N ALA A 119 -7.45 9.30 -0.65
CA ALA A 119 -8.90 9.34 -0.45
C ALA A 119 -9.42 10.79 -0.57
N PRO A 120 -10.44 11.05 -1.39
CA PRO A 120 -10.99 12.40 -1.58
C PRO A 120 -11.78 12.90 -0.35
N LYS A 121 -12.09 12.01 0.59
CA LYS A 121 -12.85 12.30 1.81
C LYS A 121 -12.05 11.91 3.05
N GLY A 122 -11.84 12.90 3.93
CA GLY A 122 -11.30 12.65 5.26
C GLY A 122 -12.28 11.92 6.17
N LYS A 123 -11.76 11.15 7.10
CA LYS A 123 -12.49 10.49 8.19
C LYS A 123 -12.03 11.09 9.51
N THR A 124 -12.97 11.37 10.41
CA THR A 124 -12.61 11.82 11.75
C THR A 124 -12.30 10.59 12.62
N GLU A 125 -11.08 10.51 13.11
CA GLU A 125 -10.63 9.48 14.02
C GLU A 125 -9.92 10.14 15.20
N ASN A 126 -10.29 9.76 16.41
CA ASN A 126 -9.70 10.30 17.66
C ASN A 126 -9.68 11.83 17.72
N GLY A 127 -10.66 12.52 17.11
CA GLY A 127 -10.75 13.97 17.11
C GLY A 127 -9.92 14.69 16.04
N ALA A 128 -9.16 13.97 15.22
CA ALA A 128 -8.41 14.50 14.08
C ALA A 128 -9.01 14.05 12.75
N ILE A 129 -8.96 14.91 11.74
CA ILE A 129 -9.36 14.55 10.37
C ILE A 129 -8.16 13.93 9.67
N GLN A 130 -8.33 12.68 9.24
CA GLN A 130 -7.30 11.92 8.55
C GLN A 130 -7.77 11.47 7.18
N PHE A 131 -6.86 11.49 6.21
CA PHE A 131 -7.07 11.02 4.84
C PHE A 131 -6.35 9.71 4.62
N GLU A 132 -7.07 8.72 4.12
CA GLU A 132 -6.49 7.44 3.76
C GLU A 132 -5.66 7.59 2.49
N ILE A 133 -4.46 7.04 2.50
CA ILE A 133 -3.58 6.98 1.33
C ILE A 133 -3.21 5.53 1.03
N LYS A 134 -3.00 5.23 -0.25
CA LYS A 134 -2.51 3.92 -0.69
C LYS A 134 -1.26 4.08 -1.52
N ALA A 135 -0.28 3.23 -1.23
CA ALA A 135 0.95 3.17 -2.00
C ALA A 135 1.27 1.73 -2.40
N THR A 136 1.73 1.56 -3.62
CA THR A 136 2.13 0.25 -4.14
C THR A 136 3.64 0.10 -3.97
N LEU A 137 4.06 -1.01 -3.38
CA LEU A 137 5.47 -1.34 -3.24
C LEU A 137 6.07 -1.66 -4.62
N THR A 138 7.16 -0.98 -4.97
CA THR A 138 7.86 -1.15 -6.24
C THR A 138 9.02 -2.14 -6.15
N ASN A 139 9.73 -2.15 -5.03
CA ASN A 139 10.86 -3.05 -4.81
C ASN A 139 10.72 -3.76 -3.46
N ARG A 140 10.81 -5.10 -3.46
CA ARG A 140 10.71 -5.94 -2.26
C ARG A 140 11.95 -6.81 -2.03
N ASP A 141 12.96 -6.75 -2.89
CA ASP A 141 14.21 -7.54 -2.80
C ASP A 141 13.95 -9.02 -2.43
N ASN A 142 12.91 -9.64 -3.01
CA ASN A 142 12.44 -10.98 -2.69
C ASN A 142 12.11 -11.21 -1.19
N THR A 143 11.95 -10.16 -0.41
CA THR A 143 11.59 -10.26 1.00
C THR A 143 10.12 -10.62 1.12
N PHE A 144 9.85 -11.69 1.87
CA PHE A 144 8.48 -12.06 2.18
C PHE A 144 7.90 -11.13 3.26
N ILE A 145 6.90 -10.35 2.88
CA ILE A 145 6.17 -9.45 3.79
C ILE A 145 4.78 -10.05 4.03
N ARG A 146 4.40 -10.21 5.30
CA ARG A 146 3.06 -10.66 5.65
C ARG A 146 2.06 -9.51 5.58
N ALA A 147 0.85 -9.80 5.10
CA ALA A 147 -0.25 -8.86 5.18
C ALA A 147 -0.63 -8.58 6.66
N GLY A 148 -1.09 -7.35 6.93
CA GLY A 148 -1.50 -6.93 8.28
C GLY A 148 -0.35 -6.49 9.20
N LEU A 149 0.89 -6.42 8.72
CA LEU A 149 2.00 -5.85 9.48
C LEU A 149 1.87 -4.32 9.56
N SER A 150 2.21 -3.77 10.73
CA SER A 150 2.32 -2.32 10.92
C SER A 150 3.56 -1.79 10.20
N ALA A 151 3.38 -0.68 9.51
CA ALA A 151 4.44 -0.02 8.76
C ALA A 151 4.35 1.50 8.90
N ASN A 152 5.50 2.16 8.88
CA ASN A 152 5.61 3.61 8.82
C ASN A 152 6.06 4.02 7.43
N ALA A 153 5.49 5.11 6.91
CA ALA A 153 5.84 5.65 5.62
C ALA A 153 6.42 7.05 5.76
N SER A 154 7.53 7.30 5.08
CA SER A 154 8.13 8.62 4.93
C SER A 154 7.92 9.09 3.49
N ILE A 155 7.13 10.14 3.30
CA ILE A 155 6.84 10.71 1.99
C ILE A 155 7.94 11.71 1.66
N ILE A 156 8.62 11.51 0.54
CA ILE A 156 9.69 12.39 0.08
C ILE A 156 9.04 13.52 -0.72
N LEU A 157 8.88 14.69 -0.09
CA LEU A 157 8.24 15.86 -0.72
C LEU A 157 9.15 16.48 -1.79
N GLU A 158 10.42 16.59 -1.51
CA GLU A 158 11.42 17.12 -2.43
C GLU A 158 12.74 16.37 -2.26
N LYS A 159 13.42 16.09 -3.36
CA LYS A 159 14.72 15.43 -3.39
C LYS A 159 15.67 16.21 -4.29
N ALA A 160 16.83 16.53 -3.76
CA ALA A 160 17.90 17.14 -4.53
C ALA A 160 19.15 16.23 -4.50
N GLU A 161 19.53 15.67 -5.65
CA GLU A 161 20.68 14.79 -5.76
C GLU A 161 21.86 15.52 -6.44
N ARG A 162 23.09 15.22 -5.97
CA ARG A 162 24.33 15.75 -6.54
C ARG A 162 24.36 17.27 -6.63
N VAL A 163 23.84 17.91 -5.59
CA VAL A 163 23.74 19.38 -5.48
C VAL A 163 24.82 19.93 -4.57
N LYS A 164 25.12 21.21 -4.75
CA LYS A 164 26.00 21.93 -3.81
C LYS A 164 25.23 22.18 -2.52
N ALA A 165 25.71 21.62 -1.43
CA ALA A 165 25.10 21.79 -0.12
C ALA A 165 26.08 22.45 0.84
N LEU A 166 25.56 23.32 1.70
CA LEU A 166 26.28 23.93 2.81
C LEU A 166 25.64 23.50 4.12
N LYS A 167 26.44 23.49 5.18
CA LYS A 167 25.89 23.34 6.53
C LYS A 167 24.97 24.51 6.83
N GLU A 168 23.76 24.22 7.30
CA GLU A 168 22.76 25.24 7.61
C GLU A 168 23.27 26.26 8.64
N SER A 169 24.15 25.84 9.55
CA SER A 169 24.82 26.71 10.53
C SER A 169 25.70 27.82 9.95
N LEU A 170 26.08 27.73 8.67
CA LEU A 170 26.88 28.75 7.98
C LEU A 170 26.03 29.82 7.33
N ILE A 171 24.71 29.62 7.28
CA ILE A 171 23.78 30.55 6.62
C ILE A 171 23.34 31.58 7.65
N GLN A 172 23.46 32.82 7.27
CA GLN A 172 22.98 33.94 8.04
C GLN A 172 21.88 34.67 7.27
N PHE A 173 20.97 35.30 8.00
CA PHE A 173 19.90 36.11 7.40
C PHE A 173 20.10 37.57 7.71
N ASP A 174 20.03 38.42 6.71
CA ASP A 174 20.10 39.85 6.89
C ASP A 174 18.90 40.32 7.70
N LYS A 175 19.14 41.11 8.74
CA LYS A 175 18.08 41.55 9.68
C LYS A 175 17.04 42.47 9.04
N LYS A 176 17.39 43.19 7.96
CA LYS A 176 16.47 44.13 7.30
C LYS A 176 15.75 43.49 6.11
N THR A 177 16.48 42.73 5.29
CA THR A 177 15.96 42.21 4.03
C THR A 177 15.49 40.75 4.15
N GLN A 178 15.80 40.08 5.27
CA GLN A 178 15.51 38.64 5.49
C GLN A 178 16.11 37.71 4.42
N LYS A 179 17.05 38.23 3.61
CA LYS A 179 17.72 37.42 2.59
C LYS A 179 18.83 36.60 3.20
N PRO A 180 18.95 35.32 2.78
CA PRO A 180 20.06 34.48 3.22
C PRO A 180 21.37 34.91 2.56
N TYR A 181 22.43 34.93 3.33
CA TYR A 181 23.80 35.17 2.87
C TYR A 181 24.78 34.28 3.58
N VAL A 182 25.95 34.12 2.99
CA VAL A 182 27.14 33.46 3.60
C VAL A 182 28.29 34.38 3.55
N GLU A 183 29.25 34.18 4.45
CA GLU A 183 30.52 34.90 4.48
C GLU A 183 31.60 34.02 3.86
N ILE A 184 32.19 34.48 2.75
CA ILE A 184 33.23 33.80 1.99
C ILE A 184 34.58 34.47 2.30
N LEU A 185 35.61 33.66 2.58
CA LEU A 185 36.96 34.13 2.78
C LEU A 185 37.61 34.52 1.45
N ILE A 186 37.95 35.81 1.28
CA ILE A 186 38.57 36.34 0.06
C ILE A 186 40.06 36.67 0.23
N GLY A 187 40.60 36.56 1.44
CA GLY A 187 42.01 36.83 1.77
C GLY A 187 42.26 36.66 3.28
N ASP A 188 43.48 36.93 3.71
CA ASP A 188 43.82 36.82 5.14
C ASP A 188 42.85 37.62 6.00
N GLN A 189 41.98 36.88 6.73
CA GLN A 189 40.95 37.39 7.65
C GLN A 189 39.94 38.37 7.03
N LYS A 190 39.81 38.41 5.69
CA LYS A 190 38.82 39.23 5.02
C LYS A 190 37.64 38.36 4.53
N PHE A 191 36.46 38.65 5.03
CA PHE A 191 35.25 37.97 4.65
C PHE A 191 34.39 38.89 3.80
N GLN A 192 33.77 38.32 2.74
CA GLN A 192 32.80 39.00 1.91
C GLN A 192 31.45 38.33 2.05
N ARG A 193 30.43 39.14 2.29
CA ARG A 193 29.04 38.67 2.29
C ARG A 193 28.55 38.46 0.87
N LYS A 194 27.99 37.29 0.64
CA LYS A 194 27.43 36.94 -0.67
C LYS A 194 26.01 36.40 -0.47
N GLU A 195 25.03 37.04 -1.12
CA GLU A 195 23.65 36.55 -1.11
C GLU A 195 23.58 35.20 -1.78
N VAL A 196 22.79 34.29 -1.22
CA VAL A 196 22.59 32.92 -1.72
C VAL A 196 21.12 32.64 -1.92
N VAL A 197 20.83 31.80 -2.91
CA VAL A 197 19.47 31.30 -3.12
C VAL A 197 19.46 29.86 -2.61
N LEU A 198 18.66 29.64 -1.58
CA LEU A 198 18.54 28.32 -0.93
C LEU A 198 17.49 27.46 -1.62
N GLY A 199 17.68 26.16 -1.52
CA GLY A 199 16.74 25.14 -1.90
C GLY A 199 16.28 24.32 -0.69
N VAL A 200 16.14 23.03 -0.87
CA VAL A 200 15.71 22.08 0.18
C VAL A 200 16.78 21.96 1.26
N SER A 201 16.35 21.88 2.51
CA SER A 201 17.21 21.58 3.67
C SER A 201 16.77 20.25 4.31
N ASP A 202 17.73 19.48 4.82
CA ASP A 202 17.51 18.31 5.67
C ASP A 202 17.66 18.61 7.17
N GLY A 203 17.81 19.92 7.52
CA GLY A 203 18.06 20.38 8.90
C GLY A 203 19.53 20.38 9.31
N ILE A 204 20.44 19.79 8.51
CA ILE A 204 21.89 19.78 8.70
C ILE A 204 22.57 20.47 7.54
N TYR A 205 22.15 20.15 6.33
CA TYR A 205 22.65 20.71 5.08
C TYR A 205 21.50 21.33 4.29
N VAL A 206 21.79 22.43 3.62
CA VAL A 206 20.86 23.10 2.72
C VAL A 206 21.44 23.15 1.31
N TYR A 207 20.62 22.84 0.34
CA TYR A 207 20.98 22.99 -1.07
C TYR A 207 21.12 24.47 -1.44
N VAL A 208 22.21 24.84 -2.10
CA VAL A 208 22.42 26.19 -2.62
C VAL A 208 22.21 26.20 -4.13
N LYS A 209 21.10 26.82 -4.57
CA LYS A 209 20.74 26.92 -5.99
C LYS A 209 21.70 27.85 -6.75
N SER A 210 22.07 28.98 -6.14
CA SER A 210 22.98 29.97 -6.74
C SER A 210 23.61 30.88 -5.67
N GLY A 211 24.66 31.58 -6.05
CA GLY A 211 25.34 32.53 -5.17
C GLY A 211 26.74 32.13 -4.73
N ILE A 212 27.15 30.87 -4.85
CA ILE A 212 28.47 30.38 -4.46
C ILE A 212 29.11 29.51 -5.55
N GLU A 213 30.41 29.67 -5.75
CA GLU A 213 31.23 28.80 -6.58
C GLU A 213 31.59 27.51 -5.86
N ALA A 214 31.92 26.43 -6.61
CA ALA A 214 32.18 25.12 -6.01
C ALA A 214 33.43 25.08 -5.10
N ASN A 215 34.35 26.04 -5.23
CA ASN A 215 35.62 26.11 -4.53
C ASN A 215 35.71 27.30 -3.56
N ALA A 216 34.59 27.95 -3.22
CA ALA A 216 34.56 29.01 -2.21
C ALA A 216 34.93 28.45 -0.84
N LYS A 217 35.86 29.09 -0.11
CA LYS A 217 36.30 28.73 1.24
C LYS A 217 35.63 29.61 2.27
#